data_9b5fb32492cab5835694832721d66060
#
_entry.id   9b5fb32492cab5835694832721d66060
#
_cell.length_a   1.000
_cell.length_b   1.000
_cell.length_c   1.000
_cell.angle_alpha   90.00
_cell.angle_beta   90.00
_cell.angle_gamma   90.00
#
_symmetry.space_group_name_H-M   'P 1'
#
loop_
_entity.id
_entity.type
_entity.pdbx_description
1 polymer ?
#
loop_
_entity_poly.entity_id
_entity_poly.type
_entity_poly.pdbx_seq_one_letter_code
_entity_poly.pdbx_strand_id
1 'polypeptide(L)'
;MEIIFIALVSYLLGSIPFGFLLTKLLLKQDIRNIGSGNIGATNVLRTGNKLIGFSTLFLDILKAVIPILFIKYNFQNLIFISALSVFLGHVFPIWLKFKGGKGVATYVGILFCINYILGFVFIISWFIIFLVSKYSSLSSLLASLAIPIY
;
A
#
# COMPACT_ATOMS: atom_id res chain seq x y z
N MET A 1 -5.70 0.65 26.60
CA MET A 1 -4.46 -0.04 26.23
C MET A 1 -4.56 -0.72 24.85
N GLU A 2 -5.70 -1.35 24.54
CA GLU A 2 -5.93 -2.05 23.23
C GLU A 2 -5.74 -1.15 22.01
N ILE A 3 -6.26 0.09 22.02
CA ILE A 3 -6.14 1.04 20.91
C ILE A 3 -4.67 1.30 20.54
N ILE A 4 -3.84 1.56 21.56
CA ILE A 4 -2.41 1.86 21.35
C ILE A 4 -1.69 0.61 20.82
N PHE A 5 -2.00 -0.55 21.37
CA PHE A 5 -1.41 -1.82 20.94
C PHE A 5 -1.77 -2.13 19.47
N ILE A 6 -3.06 -2.02 19.11
CA ILE A 6 -3.53 -2.23 17.74
C ILE A 6 -2.91 -1.23 16.77
N ALA A 7 -2.85 0.05 17.14
CA ALA A 7 -2.22 1.07 16.32
C ALA A 7 -0.73 0.76 16.08
N LEU A 8 0.00 0.40 17.13
CA LEU A 8 1.42 0.10 17.05
C LEU A 8 1.71 -1.14 16.18
N VAL A 9 1.00 -2.24 16.42
CA VAL A 9 1.18 -3.49 15.66
C VAL A 9 0.81 -3.27 14.18
N SER A 10 -0.32 -2.62 13.91
CA SER A 10 -0.75 -2.31 12.54
C SER A 10 0.24 -1.39 11.83
N TYR A 11 0.77 -0.38 12.51
CA TYR A 11 1.81 0.49 11.97
C TYR A 11 3.10 -0.28 11.64
N LEU A 12 3.57 -1.12 12.54
CA LEU A 12 4.80 -1.91 12.32
C LEU A 12 4.64 -2.86 11.12
N LEU A 13 3.51 -3.56 11.00
CA LEU A 13 3.22 -4.41 9.84
C LEU A 13 3.13 -3.59 8.55
N GLY A 14 2.44 -2.46 8.57
CA GLY A 14 2.35 -1.52 7.45
C GLY A 14 3.70 -0.98 7.03
N SER A 15 4.61 -0.77 7.99
CA SER A 15 5.93 -0.18 7.76
C SER A 15 6.95 -1.11 7.09
N ILE A 16 6.63 -2.41 6.89
CA ILE A 16 7.51 -3.34 6.18
C ILE A 16 7.66 -2.87 4.73
N PRO A 17 8.86 -2.48 4.27
CA PRO A 17 9.06 -1.90 2.95
C PRO A 17 9.38 -2.98 1.91
N PHE A 18 8.38 -3.77 1.48
CA PHE A 18 8.60 -4.96 0.64
C PHE A 18 9.33 -4.64 -0.67
N GLY A 19 9.00 -3.56 -1.36
CA GLY A 19 9.70 -3.22 -2.60
C GLY A 19 11.18 -2.93 -2.39
N PHE A 20 11.56 -2.25 -1.29
CA PHE A 20 12.95 -2.06 -0.94
C PHE A 20 13.64 -3.38 -0.57
N LEU A 21 13.00 -4.20 0.26
CA LEU A 21 13.57 -5.48 0.72
C LEU A 21 13.78 -6.44 -0.45
N LEU A 22 12.76 -6.64 -1.30
CA LEU A 22 12.83 -7.56 -2.43
C LEU A 22 13.90 -7.13 -3.44
N THR A 23 13.97 -5.85 -3.80
CA THR A 23 14.98 -5.36 -4.74
C THR A 23 16.39 -5.46 -4.16
N LYS A 24 16.56 -5.14 -2.88
CA LYS A 24 17.87 -5.20 -2.25
C LYS A 24 18.37 -6.63 -2.05
N LEU A 25 17.49 -7.56 -1.66
CA LEU A 25 17.87 -8.95 -1.39
C LEU A 25 18.03 -9.77 -2.67
N LEU A 26 17.10 -9.63 -3.63
CA LEU A 26 17.06 -10.49 -4.82
C LEU A 26 17.80 -9.89 -6.02
N LEU A 27 17.76 -8.56 -6.20
CA LEU A 27 18.43 -7.89 -7.33
C LEU A 27 19.75 -7.23 -6.92
N LYS A 28 20.08 -7.16 -5.64
CA LYS A 28 21.24 -6.42 -5.10
C LYS A 28 21.22 -4.92 -5.47
N GLN A 29 20.03 -4.37 -5.69
CA GLN A 29 19.82 -2.99 -6.11
C GLN A 29 19.05 -2.20 -5.05
N ASP A 30 19.39 -0.92 -4.85
CA ASP A 30 18.60 -0.01 -4.03
C ASP A 30 17.58 0.71 -4.92
N ILE A 31 16.30 0.36 -4.76
CA ILE A 31 15.20 0.91 -5.56
C ILE A 31 15.07 2.44 -5.42
N ARG A 32 15.57 3.02 -4.35
CA ARG A 32 15.54 4.47 -4.12
C ARG A 32 16.45 5.24 -5.09
N ASN A 33 17.41 4.56 -5.69
CA ASN A 33 18.32 5.11 -6.70
C ASN A 33 17.84 4.83 -8.14
N ILE A 34 16.65 4.22 -8.32
CA ILE A 34 16.12 3.82 -9.62
C ILE A 34 14.82 4.58 -9.92
N GLY A 35 14.70 5.06 -11.15
CA GLY A 35 13.47 5.67 -11.66
C GLY A 35 12.97 6.84 -10.82
N SER A 36 11.81 6.69 -10.17
CA SER A 36 11.21 7.74 -9.33
C SER A 36 11.75 7.77 -7.90
N GLY A 37 12.62 6.87 -7.50
CA GLY A 37 13.08 6.72 -6.12
C GLY A 37 12.04 6.15 -5.14
N ASN A 38 10.82 5.88 -5.61
CA ASN A 38 9.75 5.35 -4.77
C ASN A 38 9.93 3.84 -4.54
N ILE A 39 9.58 3.35 -3.34
CA ILE A 39 9.69 1.93 -2.98
C ILE A 39 8.54 1.05 -3.48
N GLY A 40 7.50 1.62 -4.12
CA GLY A 40 6.31 0.90 -4.56
C GLY A 40 6.50 0.10 -5.86
N ALA A 41 5.57 -0.83 -6.10
CA ALA A 41 5.60 -1.79 -7.22
C ALA A 41 5.82 -1.16 -8.60
N THR A 42 5.19 -0.01 -8.90
CA THR A 42 5.36 0.68 -10.19
C THR A 42 6.82 1.10 -10.44
N ASN A 43 7.56 1.48 -9.40
CA ASN A 43 8.97 1.78 -9.55
C ASN A 43 9.82 0.51 -9.64
N VAL A 44 9.44 -0.53 -8.87
CA VAL A 44 10.12 -1.84 -8.93
C VAL A 44 10.02 -2.46 -10.33
N LEU A 45 8.89 -2.31 -11.03
CA LEU A 45 8.75 -2.77 -12.42
C LEU A 45 9.77 -2.12 -13.38
N ARG A 46 10.29 -0.92 -13.08
CA ARG A 46 11.33 -0.26 -13.89
C ARG A 46 12.69 -0.94 -13.82
N THR A 47 12.92 -1.83 -12.85
CA THR A 47 14.11 -2.69 -12.81
C THR A 47 14.13 -3.73 -13.94
N GLY A 48 13.01 -3.89 -14.67
CA GLY A 48 12.80 -4.94 -15.68
C GLY A 48 12.30 -6.26 -15.11
N ASN A 49 12.33 -6.45 -13.78
CA ASN A 49 11.90 -7.70 -13.16
C ASN A 49 10.41 -7.64 -12.79
N LYS A 50 9.57 -8.22 -13.66
CA LYS A 50 8.11 -8.24 -13.48
C LYS A 50 7.69 -9.03 -12.22
N LEU A 51 8.35 -10.17 -11.95
CA LEU A 51 8.01 -11.00 -10.80
C LEU A 51 8.16 -10.23 -9.50
N ILE A 52 9.29 -9.54 -9.31
CA ILE A 52 9.53 -8.74 -8.10
C ILE A 52 8.56 -7.55 -8.02
N GLY A 53 8.23 -6.93 -9.16
CA GLY A 53 7.22 -5.87 -9.20
C GLY A 53 5.84 -6.34 -8.72
N PHE A 54 5.35 -7.47 -9.25
CA PHE A 54 4.07 -8.05 -8.82
C PHE A 54 4.12 -8.58 -7.40
N SER A 55 5.21 -9.21 -6.96
CA SER A 55 5.39 -9.63 -5.57
C SER A 55 5.34 -8.43 -4.61
N THR A 56 5.95 -7.30 -4.98
CA THR A 56 5.87 -6.06 -4.21
C THR A 56 4.42 -5.58 -4.09
N LEU A 57 3.67 -5.54 -5.19
CA LEU A 57 2.27 -5.15 -5.20
C LEU A 57 1.44 -6.04 -4.27
N PHE A 58 1.58 -7.35 -4.42
CA PHE A 58 0.84 -8.33 -3.64
C PHE A 58 1.15 -8.23 -2.14
N LEU A 59 2.42 -8.15 -1.76
CA LEU A 59 2.83 -8.07 -0.36
C LEU A 59 2.44 -6.72 0.28
N ASP A 60 2.47 -5.62 -0.49
CA ASP A 60 2.01 -4.32 0.00
C ASP A 60 0.48 -4.26 0.20
N ILE A 61 -0.30 -5.07 -0.55
CA ILE A 61 -1.73 -5.30 -0.29
C ILE A 61 -1.88 -6.17 0.96
N LEU A 62 -1.20 -7.32 1.03
CA LEU A 62 -1.33 -8.28 2.12
C LEU A 62 -0.99 -7.70 3.48
N LYS A 63 0.05 -6.85 3.58
CA LYS A 63 0.41 -6.22 4.86
C LYS A 63 -0.67 -5.31 5.43
N ALA A 64 -1.62 -4.84 4.59
CA ALA A 64 -2.80 -4.13 5.04
C ALA A 64 -3.94 -5.10 5.36
N VAL A 65 -4.18 -6.06 4.47
CA VAL A 65 -5.29 -7.01 4.59
C VAL A 65 -5.19 -7.83 5.88
N ILE A 66 -4.01 -8.37 6.19
CA ILE A 66 -3.81 -9.26 7.34
C ILE A 66 -4.21 -8.59 8.67
N PRO A 67 -3.60 -7.47 9.09
CA PRO A 67 -3.96 -6.86 10.37
C PRO A 67 -5.40 -6.34 10.38
N ILE A 68 -5.88 -5.76 9.27
CA ILE A 68 -7.24 -5.20 9.24
C ILE A 68 -8.30 -6.29 9.36
N LEU A 69 -8.15 -7.43 8.68
CA LEU A 69 -9.08 -8.55 8.82
C LEU A 69 -9.04 -9.14 10.23
N PHE A 70 -7.85 -9.29 10.82
CA PHE A 70 -7.75 -9.75 12.21
C PHE A 70 -8.50 -8.81 13.16
N ILE A 71 -8.34 -7.50 13.01
CA ILE A 71 -9.04 -6.50 13.83
C ILE A 71 -10.55 -6.47 13.52
N LYS A 72 -10.94 -6.62 12.26
CA LYS A 72 -12.35 -6.66 11.85
C LYS A 72 -13.12 -7.78 12.55
N TYR A 73 -12.50 -8.96 12.74
CA TYR A 73 -13.15 -10.11 13.38
C TYR A 73 -13.13 -10.07 14.91
N ASN A 74 -12.09 -9.45 15.52
CA ASN A 74 -11.91 -9.48 16.97
C ASN A 74 -12.23 -8.15 17.67
N PHE A 75 -12.07 -7.00 16.98
CA PHE A 75 -12.17 -5.65 17.52
C PHE A 75 -12.80 -4.69 16.50
N GLN A 76 -14.01 -4.99 16.02
CA GLN A 76 -14.65 -4.32 14.89
C GLN A 76 -14.69 -2.78 14.99
N ASN A 77 -14.87 -2.24 16.21
CA ASN A 77 -14.86 -0.80 16.49
C ASN A 77 -13.49 -0.13 16.26
N LEU A 78 -12.41 -0.89 16.16
CA LEU A 78 -11.04 -0.39 15.99
C LEU A 78 -10.48 -0.57 14.57
N ILE A 79 -11.32 -1.00 13.61
CA ILE A 79 -10.91 -1.26 12.22
C ILE A 79 -10.28 -0.03 11.55
N PHE A 80 -10.83 1.17 11.77
CA PHE A 80 -10.32 2.40 11.19
C PHE A 80 -8.97 2.82 11.78
N ILE A 81 -8.74 2.51 13.06
CA ILE A 81 -7.44 2.75 13.71
C ILE A 81 -6.38 1.85 13.09
N SER A 82 -6.69 0.55 12.89
CA SER A 82 -5.78 -0.36 12.22
C SER A 82 -5.50 0.08 10.78
N ALA A 83 -6.53 0.43 10.02
CA ALA A 83 -6.41 0.88 8.63
C ALA A 83 -5.53 2.12 8.49
N LEU A 84 -5.76 3.15 9.31
CA LEU A 84 -4.95 4.37 9.33
C LEU A 84 -3.51 4.07 9.71
N SER A 85 -3.29 3.25 10.74
CA SER A 85 -1.96 2.90 11.23
C SER A 85 -1.15 2.12 10.20
N VAL A 86 -1.75 1.15 9.51
CA VAL A 86 -1.11 0.42 8.40
C VAL A 86 -0.73 1.37 7.27
N PHE A 87 -1.62 2.28 6.91
CA PHE A 87 -1.38 3.26 5.85
C PHE A 87 -0.20 4.19 6.21
N LEU A 88 -0.23 4.75 7.41
CA LEU A 88 0.87 5.58 7.93
C LEU A 88 2.18 4.81 8.00
N GLY A 89 2.16 3.54 8.39
CA GLY A 89 3.33 2.67 8.37
C GLY A 89 3.95 2.55 6.97
N HIS A 90 3.13 2.39 5.92
CA HIS A 90 3.65 2.32 4.55
C HIS A 90 4.21 3.67 4.06
N VAL A 91 3.54 4.78 4.36
CA VAL A 91 3.97 6.11 3.91
C VAL A 91 5.18 6.61 4.71
N PHE A 92 5.21 6.32 6.00
CA PHE A 92 6.24 6.76 6.94
C PHE A 92 6.90 5.58 7.68
N PRO A 93 7.57 4.65 6.98
CA PRO A 93 8.17 3.47 7.60
C PRO A 93 9.38 3.85 8.47
N ILE A 94 9.38 3.40 9.72
CA ILE A 94 10.47 3.65 10.66
C ILE A 94 11.82 3.13 10.13
N TRP A 95 11.81 1.98 9.44
CA TRP A 95 13.01 1.32 8.88
C TRP A 95 13.73 2.15 7.80
N LEU A 96 13.01 3.06 7.14
CA LEU A 96 13.53 3.90 6.06
C LEU A 96 13.58 5.39 6.45
N LYS A 97 13.74 5.69 7.74
CA LYS A 97 13.78 7.08 8.24
C LYS A 97 12.55 7.88 7.80
N PHE A 98 11.37 7.24 7.88
CA PHE A 98 10.06 7.79 7.50
C PHE A 98 9.90 8.19 6.02
N LYS A 99 10.77 7.69 5.12
CA LYS A 99 10.69 7.91 3.67
C LYS A 99 10.16 6.65 2.98
N GLY A 100 8.83 6.51 2.95
CA GLY A 100 8.14 5.34 2.42
C GLY A 100 7.60 5.48 1.00
N GLY A 101 6.54 4.71 0.74
CA GLY A 101 5.82 4.68 -0.53
C GLY A 101 4.65 5.66 -0.59
N LYS A 102 3.90 5.61 -1.70
CA LYS A 102 2.68 6.42 -1.90
C LYS A 102 1.42 5.78 -1.31
N GLY A 103 1.48 4.55 -0.85
CA GLY A 103 0.38 3.87 -0.18
C GLY A 103 -0.69 3.28 -1.09
N VAL A 104 -0.56 3.34 -2.42
CA VAL A 104 -1.64 2.94 -3.35
C VAL A 104 -2.04 1.48 -3.18
N ALA A 105 -1.10 0.54 -3.17
CA ALA A 105 -1.37 -0.89 -2.98
C ALA A 105 -1.96 -1.18 -1.59
N THR A 106 -1.39 -0.56 -0.56
CA THR A 106 -1.87 -0.64 0.82
C THR A 106 -3.29 -0.09 0.93
N TYR A 107 -3.60 1.03 0.29
CA TYR A 107 -4.93 1.64 0.23
C TYR A 107 -5.95 0.72 -0.44
N VAL A 108 -5.59 0.06 -1.54
CA VAL A 108 -6.44 -0.97 -2.17
C VAL A 108 -6.78 -2.08 -1.18
N GLY A 109 -5.78 -2.60 -0.46
CA GLY A 109 -6.01 -3.61 0.59
C GLY A 109 -6.96 -3.14 1.69
N ILE A 110 -6.80 -1.89 2.14
CA ILE A 110 -7.69 -1.25 3.13
C ILE A 110 -9.12 -1.19 2.61
N LEU A 111 -9.32 -0.68 1.39
CA LEU A 111 -10.66 -0.55 0.81
C LEU A 111 -11.38 -1.89 0.72
N PHE A 112 -10.72 -2.95 0.25
CA PHE A 112 -11.32 -4.29 0.19
C PHE A 112 -11.69 -4.85 1.55
N CYS A 113 -10.94 -4.53 2.60
CA CYS A 113 -11.27 -4.97 3.96
C CYS A 113 -12.46 -4.22 4.56
N ILE A 114 -12.59 -2.92 4.27
CA ILE A 114 -13.70 -2.09 4.76
C ILE A 114 -14.97 -2.41 3.98
N ASN A 115 -14.92 -2.23 2.67
CA ASN A 115 -16.01 -2.51 1.74
C ASN A 115 -15.43 -2.87 0.36
N TYR A 116 -15.69 -4.09 -0.10
CA TYR A 116 -15.17 -4.60 -1.37
C TYR A 116 -15.61 -3.77 -2.58
N ILE A 117 -16.80 -3.13 -2.52
CA ILE A 117 -17.29 -2.27 -3.60
C ILE A 117 -16.36 -1.06 -3.77
N LEU A 118 -15.95 -0.42 -2.67
CA LEU A 118 -14.98 0.69 -2.72
C LEU A 118 -13.65 0.26 -3.35
N GLY A 119 -13.20 -0.96 -3.05
CA GLY A 119 -12.00 -1.53 -3.68
C GLY A 119 -12.16 -1.64 -5.21
N PHE A 120 -13.30 -2.14 -5.69
CA PHE A 120 -13.58 -2.23 -7.13
C PHE A 120 -13.74 -0.85 -7.77
N VAL A 121 -14.47 0.08 -7.14
CA VAL A 121 -14.61 1.46 -7.63
C VAL A 121 -13.22 2.10 -7.81
N PHE A 122 -12.34 1.95 -6.83
CA PHE A 122 -10.99 2.48 -6.93
C PHE A 122 -10.20 1.86 -8.09
N ILE A 123 -10.18 0.52 -8.21
CA ILE A 123 -9.41 -0.16 -9.26
C ILE A 123 -9.93 0.21 -10.65
N ILE A 124 -11.25 0.20 -10.86
CA ILE A 124 -11.86 0.54 -12.15
C ILE A 124 -11.56 1.99 -12.50
N SER A 125 -11.76 2.93 -11.58
CA SER A 125 -11.43 4.35 -11.77
C SER A 125 -9.95 4.54 -12.09
N TRP A 126 -9.07 3.89 -11.32
CA TRP A 126 -7.63 3.94 -11.53
C TRP A 126 -7.26 3.43 -12.94
N PHE A 127 -7.85 2.32 -13.36
CA PHE A 127 -7.57 1.70 -14.66
C PHE A 127 -8.01 2.59 -15.83
N ILE A 128 -9.23 3.14 -15.75
CA ILE A 128 -9.77 4.06 -16.78
C ILE A 128 -8.87 5.30 -16.89
N ILE A 129 -8.53 5.93 -15.77
CA ILE A 129 -7.69 7.13 -15.78
C ILE A 129 -6.27 6.79 -16.27
N PHE A 130 -5.76 5.61 -15.93
CA PHE A 130 -4.43 5.15 -16.40
C PHE A 130 -4.39 4.92 -17.91
N LEU A 131 -5.45 4.39 -18.52
CA LEU A 131 -5.52 4.21 -19.98
C LEU A 131 -5.41 5.55 -20.73
N VAL A 132 -5.98 6.60 -20.16
CA VAL A 132 -5.96 7.95 -20.77
C VAL A 132 -4.66 8.69 -20.44
N SER A 133 -4.31 8.77 -19.15
CA SER A 133 -3.21 9.61 -18.68
C SER A 133 -1.82 8.98 -18.86
N LYS A 134 -1.73 7.63 -18.85
CA LYS A 134 -0.48 6.85 -18.81
C LYS A 134 0.39 7.10 -17.55
N TYR A 135 -0.11 7.87 -16.57
CA TYR A 135 0.60 8.18 -15.32
C TYR A 135 -0.06 7.50 -14.11
N SER A 136 0.58 6.44 -13.59
CA SER A 136 0.08 5.66 -12.43
C SER A 136 -0.19 6.53 -11.19
N SER A 137 0.66 7.53 -10.92
CA SER A 137 0.48 8.39 -9.73
C SER A 137 -0.69 9.36 -9.88
N LEU A 138 -0.91 9.92 -11.07
CA LEU A 138 -2.07 10.76 -11.36
C LEU A 138 -3.35 9.94 -11.26
N SER A 139 -3.34 8.73 -11.83
CA SER A 139 -4.48 7.81 -11.79
C SER A 139 -4.89 7.47 -10.36
N SER A 140 -3.91 7.19 -9.49
CA SER A 140 -4.24 6.89 -8.09
C SER A 140 -4.75 8.10 -7.31
N LEU A 141 -4.24 9.30 -7.59
CA LEU A 141 -4.74 10.53 -6.99
C LEU A 141 -6.20 10.79 -7.38
N LEU A 142 -6.49 10.75 -8.67
CA LEU A 142 -7.85 11.00 -9.17
C LEU A 142 -8.83 9.88 -8.78
N ALA A 143 -8.40 8.61 -8.81
CA ALA A 143 -9.23 7.51 -8.36
C ALA A 143 -9.57 7.59 -6.86
N SER A 144 -8.67 8.13 -6.02
CA SER A 144 -8.97 8.33 -4.60
C SER A 144 -10.07 9.37 -4.35
N LEU A 145 -10.24 10.34 -5.27
CA LEU A 145 -11.31 11.33 -5.19
C LEU A 145 -12.69 10.75 -5.55
N ALA A 146 -12.74 9.60 -6.23
CA ALA A 146 -14.00 8.94 -6.55
C ALA A 146 -14.62 8.23 -5.32
N ILE A 147 -13.79 7.87 -4.33
CA ILE A 147 -14.24 7.10 -3.16
C ILE A 147 -15.22 7.88 -2.26
N PRO A 148 -14.99 9.17 -1.92
CA PRO A 148 -15.94 9.93 -1.10
C PRO A 148 -17.26 10.28 -1.82
N ILE A 149 -17.28 10.16 -3.16
CA ILE A 149 -18.46 10.50 -3.98
C ILE A 149 -19.44 9.31 -4.03
N TYR A 150 -18.94 8.10 -3.89
CA TYR A 150 -19.72 6.85 -3.80
C TYR A 150 -20.26 6.64 -2.38
#